data_6e2ec7a0caa0026256f56762e57bf1dd
#
_entry.id   6e2ec7a0caa0026256f56762e57bf1dd
#
_cell.length_a   1.000
_cell.length_b   1.000
_cell.length_c   1.000
_cell.angle_alpha   90.00
_cell.angle_beta   90.00
_cell.angle_gamma   90.00
#
_symmetry.space_group_name_H-M   'P 1'
#
loop_
_entity.id
_entity.type
_entity.pdbx_description
1 polymer ?
#
loop_
_entity_poly.entity_id
_entity_poly.type
_entity_poly.pdbx_seq_one_letter_code
_entity_poly.pdbx_strand_id
1 'polypeptide(L)'
;MRRREFIALLGGAAAIRSLGAHAERPPARILYFTYSAGYRHDVIPLSRAVLTQLGSDSGVFEVTATEDMSEFSAENLERYAAVMFYTSGELPMGEAQRAALLDFVRSGRGFVGVHSATDTFYTWPDYLDLVGGYFNGHPWHQPVTIEVVDPGDPLVDFLGNSLQVEDEIYQISDFDYGGSRVLLRLDPGSVDLGRTGVHQRFYGWPLAWTRRYGAGRVFYTALGHEPSVWQDARYQRILANAILWSIRRSP
;
A
#
# COMPACT_ATOMS: atom_id res chain seq x y z
N MET A 1 69.85 -6.90 -41.27
CA MET A 1 69.16 -7.11 -42.57
C MET A 1 67.68 -7.24 -42.34
N ARG A 2 66.94 -6.51 -43.09
CA ARG A 2 65.46 -6.26 -42.99
C ARG A 2 64.64 -7.51 -43.29
N ARG A 3 63.45 -7.66 -42.66
CA ARG A 3 62.23 -8.10 -43.34
C ARG A 3 60.99 -7.63 -42.58
N ARG A 4 60.15 -6.98 -43.34
CA ARG A 4 58.83 -6.47 -43.00
C ARG A 4 57.84 -7.64 -42.98
N GLU A 5 57.02 -7.71 -41.93
CA GLU A 5 55.86 -8.61 -41.95
C GLU A 5 54.60 -7.77 -42.05
N PHE A 6 53.78 -8.17 -42.99
CA PHE A 6 52.48 -7.63 -43.33
C PHE A 6 51.45 -8.08 -42.27
N ILE A 7 50.76 -7.15 -41.66
CA ILE A 7 49.62 -7.43 -40.81
C ILE A 7 48.39 -7.45 -41.69
N ALA A 8 47.76 -8.62 -41.82
CA ALA A 8 46.45 -8.80 -42.47
C ALA A 8 45.36 -8.42 -41.46
N LEU A 9 44.60 -7.35 -41.76
CA LEU A 9 43.39 -6.98 -41.07
C LEU A 9 42.26 -7.93 -41.48
N LEU A 10 41.91 -8.85 -40.58
CA LEU A 10 40.66 -9.59 -40.65
C LEU A 10 39.54 -8.75 -40.01
N GLY A 11 38.67 -8.25 -40.84
CA GLY A 11 37.45 -7.56 -40.41
C GLY A 11 36.51 -8.50 -39.68
N GLY A 12 36.45 -8.37 -38.35
CA GLY A 12 35.41 -8.99 -37.56
C GLY A 12 34.15 -8.11 -37.62
N ALA A 13 33.15 -8.55 -38.35
CA ALA A 13 31.82 -7.97 -38.28
C ALA A 13 31.27 -8.20 -36.88
N ALA A 14 31.29 -7.17 -36.00
CA ALA A 14 30.61 -7.17 -34.75
C ALA A 14 29.09 -7.22 -35.06
N ALA A 15 28.48 -8.38 -34.84
CA ALA A 15 27.03 -8.51 -34.82
C ALA A 15 26.51 -7.63 -33.69
N ILE A 16 26.00 -6.45 -34.03
CA ILE A 16 25.20 -5.63 -33.16
C ILE A 16 23.92 -6.43 -32.89
N ARG A 17 23.92 -7.19 -31.79
CA ARG A 17 22.68 -7.70 -31.24
C ARG A 17 21.85 -6.47 -30.92
N SER A 18 20.81 -6.23 -31.71
CA SER A 18 19.74 -5.32 -31.35
C SER A 18 19.17 -5.81 -30.01
N LEU A 19 19.51 -5.14 -28.94
CA LEU A 19 18.77 -5.20 -27.70
C LEU A 19 17.36 -4.79 -28.08
N GLY A 20 16.46 -5.78 -28.18
CA GLY A 20 15.06 -5.52 -28.41
C GLY A 20 14.62 -4.52 -27.37
N ALA A 21 14.16 -3.35 -27.83
CA ALA A 21 13.52 -2.39 -26.98
C ALA A 21 12.38 -3.13 -26.29
N HIS A 22 12.53 -3.45 -25.00
CA HIS A 22 11.40 -3.82 -24.19
C HIS A 22 10.52 -2.58 -24.22
N ALA A 23 9.42 -2.62 -24.96
CA ALA A 23 8.43 -1.58 -24.93
C ALA A 23 8.06 -1.40 -23.45
N GLU A 24 8.51 -0.30 -22.85
CA GLU A 24 8.22 0.02 -21.47
C GLU A 24 6.69 0.03 -21.33
N ARG A 25 6.17 -0.82 -20.46
CA ARG A 25 4.73 -0.84 -20.21
C ARG A 25 4.34 0.53 -19.67
N PRO A 26 3.26 1.12 -20.16
CA PRO A 26 2.82 2.41 -19.65
C PRO A 26 2.64 2.34 -18.12
N PRO A 27 2.81 3.46 -17.41
CA PRO A 27 2.57 3.53 -15.97
C PRO A 27 1.18 2.98 -15.63
N ALA A 28 1.10 2.20 -14.56
CA ALA A 28 -0.17 1.68 -14.09
C ALA A 28 -0.94 2.79 -13.37
N ARG A 29 -2.21 2.97 -13.68
CA ARG A 29 -3.04 3.99 -13.03
C ARG A 29 -3.56 3.48 -11.70
N ILE A 30 -3.39 4.27 -10.65
CA ILE A 30 -3.86 4.01 -9.29
C ILE A 30 -4.92 5.05 -8.93
N LEU A 31 -6.12 4.61 -8.57
CA LEU A 31 -7.16 5.49 -8.05
C LEU A 31 -6.92 5.69 -6.56
N TYR A 32 -6.52 6.90 -6.15
CA TYR A 32 -6.35 7.26 -4.75
C TYR A 32 -7.59 8.00 -4.24
N PHE A 33 -8.42 7.31 -3.51
CA PHE A 33 -9.70 7.80 -3.03
C PHE A 33 -9.60 8.28 -1.59
N THR A 34 -9.97 9.54 -1.34
CA THR A 34 -9.74 10.22 -0.06
C THR A 34 -11.00 10.88 0.52
N TYR A 35 -12.18 10.36 0.18
CA TYR A 35 -13.43 10.86 0.74
C TYR A 35 -13.54 10.51 2.22
N SER A 36 -13.94 11.48 3.03
CA SER A 36 -14.15 11.32 4.48
C SER A 36 -15.62 11.61 4.81
N ALA A 37 -16.36 10.56 5.16
CA ALA A 37 -17.72 10.69 5.73
C ALA A 37 -17.68 10.82 7.25
N GLY A 38 -16.59 10.37 7.88
CA GLY A 38 -16.24 10.56 9.29
C GLY A 38 -15.18 11.62 9.47
N TYR A 39 -14.15 11.31 10.25
CA TYR A 39 -13.05 12.23 10.52
C TYR A 39 -12.21 12.48 9.25
N ARG A 40 -11.99 13.76 8.93
CA ARG A 40 -11.13 14.18 7.81
C ARG A 40 -9.74 14.52 8.33
N HIS A 41 -8.75 13.77 7.89
CA HIS A 41 -7.37 13.96 8.30
C HIS A 41 -6.71 15.14 7.56
N ASP A 42 -6.05 16.03 8.30
CA ASP A 42 -5.36 17.20 7.74
C ASP A 42 -4.18 16.84 6.84
N VAL A 43 -3.66 15.63 6.98
CA VAL A 43 -2.53 15.11 6.20
C VAL A 43 -2.89 14.68 4.77
N ILE A 44 -4.18 14.60 4.42
CA ILE A 44 -4.64 14.15 3.08
C ILE A 44 -3.99 14.96 1.93
N PRO A 45 -3.86 16.30 1.97
CA PRO A 45 -3.18 17.02 0.90
C PRO A 45 -1.71 16.63 0.75
N LEU A 46 -0.98 16.44 1.87
CA LEU A 46 0.40 15.96 1.84
C LEU A 46 0.49 14.55 1.28
N SER A 47 -0.39 13.65 1.70
CA SER A 47 -0.41 12.26 1.22
C SER A 47 -0.61 12.19 -0.31
N ARG A 48 -1.49 13.03 -0.86
CA ARG A 48 -1.69 13.15 -2.32
C ARG A 48 -0.41 13.59 -3.02
N ALA A 49 0.27 14.61 -2.49
CA ALA A 49 1.53 15.12 -3.04
C ALA A 49 2.63 14.04 -3.02
N VAL A 50 2.81 13.37 -1.88
CA VAL A 50 3.80 12.29 -1.73
C VAL A 50 3.54 11.14 -2.69
N LEU A 51 2.31 10.65 -2.80
CA LEU A 51 1.99 9.55 -3.70
C LEU A 51 2.15 9.92 -5.17
N THR A 52 1.79 11.15 -5.55
CA THR A 52 2.01 11.65 -6.92
C THR A 52 3.50 11.70 -7.24
N GLN A 53 4.32 12.17 -6.30
CA GLN A 53 5.78 12.21 -6.47
C GLN A 53 6.37 10.81 -6.58
N LEU A 54 5.97 9.86 -5.71
CA LEU A 54 6.42 8.46 -5.78
C LEU A 54 6.08 7.82 -7.14
N GLY A 55 4.89 8.10 -7.66
CA GLY A 55 4.50 7.63 -8.99
C GLY A 55 5.42 8.19 -10.08
N SER A 56 5.63 9.51 -10.07
CA SER A 56 6.50 10.20 -11.01
C SER A 56 7.94 9.70 -10.96
N ASP A 57 8.50 9.54 -9.76
CA ASP A 57 9.90 9.11 -9.58
C ASP A 57 10.11 7.66 -10.00
N SER A 58 9.10 6.80 -9.78
CA SER A 58 9.18 5.39 -10.17
C SER A 58 9.05 5.18 -11.68
N GLY A 59 8.28 6.04 -12.37
CA GLY A 59 7.88 5.83 -13.76
C GLY A 59 7.01 4.58 -14.00
N VAL A 60 6.65 3.84 -12.92
CA VAL A 60 5.95 2.55 -13.01
C VAL A 60 4.45 2.67 -12.77
N PHE A 61 4.03 3.65 -11.99
CA PHE A 61 2.63 3.96 -11.76
C PHE A 61 2.37 5.46 -11.74
N GLU A 62 1.12 5.85 -11.94
CA GLU A 62 0.62 7.21 -11.79
C GLU A 62 -0.60 7.20 -10.87
N VAL A 63 -0.78 8.29 -10.10
CA VAL A 63 -1.84 8.41 -9.10
C VAL A 63 -2.88 9.42 -9.55
N THR A 64 -4.15 9.00 -9.57
CA THR A 64 -5.31 9.86 -9.72
C THR A 64 -5.98 10.01 -8.37
N ALA A 65 -5.77 11.14 -7.69
CA ALA A 65 -6.39 11.42 -6.40
C ALA A 65 -7.75 12.07 -6.60
N THR A 66 -8.79 11.54 -5.95
CA THR A 66 -10.17 12.04 -6.07
C THR A 66 -11.01 11.79 -4.81
N GLU A 67 -12.11 12.49 -4.70
CA GLU A 67 -13.21 12.24 -3.76
C GLU A 67 -14.53 11.97 -4.50
N ASP A 68 -14.47 11.84 -5.83
CA ASP A 68 -15.66 11.61 -6.66
C ASP A 68 -16.08 10.14 -6.63
N MET A 69 -17.27 9.89 -6.06
CA MET A 69 -17.88 8.54 -6.00
C MET A 69 -18.21 7.95 -7.37
N SER A 70 -18.34 8.77 -8.41
CA SER A 70 -18.65 8.30 -9.77
C SER A 70 -17.53 7.46 -10.38
N GLU A 71 -16.32 7.53 -9.83
CA GLU A 71 -15.20 6.66 -10.22
C GLU A 71 -15.46 5.18 -9.92
N PHE A 72 -16.36 4.87 -8.98
CA PHE A 72 -16.71 3.50 -8.61
C PHE A 72 -17.83 2.91 -9.48
N SER A 73 -17.76 3.10 -10.77
CA SER A 73 -18.50 2.29 -11.74
C SER A 73 -17.60 1.20 -12.32
N ALA A 74 -18.16 0.09 -12.79
CA ALA A 74 -17.38 -0.98 -13.43
C ALA A 74 -16.55 -0.44 -14.60
N GLU A 75 -17.15 0.42 -15.45
CA GLU A 75 -16.50 1.05 -16.60
C GLU A 75 -15.32 1.94 -16.18
N ASN A 76 -15.51 2.79 -15.16
CA ASN A 76 -14.48 3.71 -14.73
C ASN A 76 -13.31 2.98 -14.06
N LEU A 77 -13.60 1.95 -13.26
CA LEU A 77 -12.59 1.16 -12.56
C LEU A 77 -11.68 0.37 -13.53
N GLU A 78 -12.15 -0.02 -14.72
CA GLU A 78 -11.32 -0.70 -15.73
C GLU A 78 -10.05 0.07 -16.08
N ARG A 79 -10.05 1.39 -15.96
CA ARG A 79 -8.91 2.27 -16.23
C ARG A 79 -7.77 2.14 -15.22
N TYR A 80 -8.02 1.51 -14.07
CA TYR A 80 -7.09 1.44 -12.96
C TYR A 80 -6.54 0.02 -12.74
N ALA A 81 -5.32 -0.06 -12.24
CA ALA A 81 -4.68 -1.30 -11.83
C ALA A 81 -4.91 -1.60 -10.34
N ALA A 82 -5.07 -0.56 -9.54
CA ALA A 82 -5.41 -0.67 -8.13
C ALA A 82 -6.24 0.54 -7.66
N VAL A 83 -6.97 0.31 -6.57
CA VAL A 83 -7.63 1.35 -5.78
C VAL A 83 -6.90 1.48 -4.45
N MET A 84 -6.66 2.72 -4.02
CA MET A 84 -6.06 3.04 -2.73
C MET A 84 -7.03 3.90 -1.93
N PHE A 85 -7.31 3.51 -0.68
CA PHE A 85 -8.21 4.22 0.22
C PHE A 85 -7.46 4.90 1.36
N TYR A 86 -7.75 6.17 1.56
CA TYR A 86 -7.56 6.92 2.80
C TYR A 86 -8.90 7.58 3.14
N THR A 87 -9.82 6.79 3.62
CA THR A 87 -11.23 7.15 3.80
C THR A 87 -11.63 7.02 5.26
N SER A 88 -12.79 7.56 5.64
CA SER A 88 -13.33 7.37 6.98
C SER A 88 -14.86 7.41 6.97
N GLY A 89 -15.48 6.65 7.87
CA GLY A 89 -16.92 6.61 8.10
C GLY A 89 -17.70 5.85 7.02
N GLU A 90 -19.02 6.00 7.05
CA GLU A 90 -19.93 5.35 6.10
C GLU A 90 -20.00 6.16 4.80
N LEU A 91 -19.24 5.75 3.80
CA LEU A 91 -19.21 6.45 2.51
C LEU A 91 -20.55 6.30 1.79
N PRO A 92 -21.06 7.37 1.12
CA PRO A 92 -22.35 7.33 0.44
C PRO A 92 -22.29 6.57 -0.90
N MET A 93 -21.68 5.37 -0.89
CA MET A 93 -21.64 4.47 -2.05
C MET A 93 -22.93 3.66 -2.13
N GLY A 94 -23.57 3.70 -3.30
CA GLY A 94 -24.70 2.83 -3.61
C GLY A 94 -24.26 1.37 -3.81
N GLU A 95 -25.24 0.44 -3.82
CA GLU A 95 -24.96 -0.99 -4.00
C GLU A 95 -24.15 -1.31 -5.25
N ALA A 96 -24.45 -0.67 -6.38
CA ALA A 96 -23.73 -0.88 -7.63
C ALA A 96 -22.25 -0.48 -7.53
N GLN A 97 -21.95 0.62 -6.81
CA GLN A 97 -20.57 1.08 -6.60
C GLN A 97 -19.82 0.16 -5.65
N ARG A 98 -20.47 -0.31 -4.59
CA ARG A 98 -19.92 -1.30 -3.65
C ARG A 98 -19.61 -2.61 -4.37
N ALA A 99 -20.55 -3.11 -5.17
CA ALA A 99 -20.34 -4.31 -5.97
C ALA A 99 -19.17 -4.13 -6.96
N ALA A 100 -19.13 -3.00 -7.68
CA ALA A 100 -18.04 -2.71 -8.62
C ALA A 100 -16.66 -2.69 -7.95
N LEU A 101 -16.53 -2.12 -6.75
CA LEU A 101 -15.28 -2.15 -5.98
C LEU A 101 -14.86 -3.59 -5.64
N LEU A 102 -15.78 -4.41 -5.12
CA LEU A 102 -15.45 -5.79 -4.75
C LEU A 102 -15.09 -6.64 -5.97
N ASP A 103 -15.86 -6.52 -7.04
CA ASP A 103 -15.61 -7.28 -8.27
C ASP A 103 -14.30 -6.85 -8.94
N PHE A 104 -13.97 -5.56 -8.90
CA PHE A 104 -12.68 -5.05 -9.34
C PHE A 104 -11.51 -5.76 -8.63
N VAL A 105 -11.56 -5.85 -7.30
CA VAL A 105 -10.50 -6.52 -6.54
C VAL A 105 -10.54 -8.03 -6.76
N ARG A 106 -11.73 -8.66 -6.69
CA ARG A 106 -11.90 -10.12 -6.91
C ARG A 106 -11.36 -10.57 -8.26
N SER A 107 -11.46 -9.73 -9.29
CA SER A 107 -10.94 -10.02 -10.64
C SER A 107 -9.42 -10.05 -10.75
N GLY A 108 -8.69 -9.65 -9.69
CA GLY A 108 -7.22 -9.69 -9.65
C GLY A 108 -6.53 -8.34 -9.58
N ARG A 109 -7.30 -7.25 -9.44
CA ARG A 109 -6.77 -5.91 -9.25
C ARG A 109 -6.30 -5.69 -7.81
N GLY A 110 -5.54 -4.59 -7.59
CA GLY A 110 -5.00 -4.24 -6.28
C GLY A 110 -5.95 -3.42 -5.41
N PHE A 111 -5.85 -3.63 -4.09
CA PHE A 111 -6.41 -2.72 -3.10
C PHE A 111 -5.32 -2.35 -2.09
N VAL A 112 -5.19 -1.06 -1.77
CA VAL A 112 -4.26 -0.55 -0.76
C VAL A 112 -5.04 0.32 0.23
N GLY A 113 -5.15 -0.12 1.48
CA GLY A 113 -5.76 0.65 2.56
C GLY A 113 -4.70 1.38 3.38
N VAL A 114 -4.94 2.63 3.69
CA VAL A 114 -4.07 3.46 4.52
C VAL A 114 -4.86 4.03 5.69
N HIS A 115 -4.29 3.91 6.88
CA HIS A 115 -4.76 4.51 8.12
C HIS A 115 -6.26 4.28 8.33
N SER A 116 -7.07 5.33 8.20
CA SER A 116 -8.51 5.27 8.41
C SER A 116 -9.31 4.47 7.36
N ALA A 117 -8.64 3.81 6.41
CA ALA A 117 -9.33 2.85 5.56
C ALA A 117 -10.00 1.72 6.35
N THR A 118 -9.51 1.37 7.56
CA THR A 118 -10.19 0.45 8.48
C THR A 118 -11.27 1.12 9.34
N ASP A 119 -11.31 2.44 9.40
CA ASP A 119 -12.37 3.27 10.00
C ASP A 119 -13.47 3.60 8.98
N THR A 120 -13.77 2.66 8.10
CA THR A 120 -14.66 2.85 6.96
C THR A 120 -15.63 1.66 6.85
N PHE A 121 -16.91 1.93 6.55
CA PHE A 121 -17.91 0.91 6.24
C PHE A 121 -18.16 -0.15 7.33
N TYR A 122 -18.31 0.26 8.57
CA TYR A 122 -18.63 -0.66 9.69
C TYR A 122 -19.91 -1.46 9.50
N THR A 123 -20.82 -0.97 8.67
CA THR A 123 -22.12 -1.62 8.39
C THR A 123 -22.08 -2.50 7.13
N TRP A 124 -20.91 -2.70 6.52
CA TRP A 124 -20.75 -3.48 5.29
C TRP A 124 -19.77 -4.65 5.48
N PRO A 125 -20.26 -5.86 5.84
CA PRO A 125 -19.42 -7.03 6.14
C PRO A 125 -18.48 -7.44 5.01
N ASP A 126 -18.89 -7.29 3.74
CA ASP A 126 -18.00 -7.61 2.60
C ASP A 126 -16.78 -6.71 2.53
N TYR A 127 -16.86 -5.47 3.08
CA TYR A 127 -15.69 -4.60 3.20
C TYR A 127 -14.74 -5.06 4.30
N LEU A 128 -15.26 -5.59 5.40
CA LEU A 128 -14.44 -6.25 6.42
C LEU A 128 -13.66 -7.42 5.81
N ASP A 129 -14.34 -8.26 5.01
CA ASP A 129 -13.70 -9.36 4.28
C ASP A 129 -12.63 -8.86 3.28
N LEU A 130 -12.84 -7.69 2.69
CA LEU A 130 -11.84 -7.08 1.82
C LEU A 130 -10.62 -6.59 2.60
N VAL A 131 -10.82 -5.76 3.65
CA VAL A 131 -9.71 -5.08 4.34
C VAL A 131 -9.07 -5.92 5.44
N GLY A 132 -9.83 -6.81 6.09
CA GLY A 132 -9.34 -7.80 7.05
C GLY A 132 -9.38 -7.41 8.51
N GLY A 133 -9.95 -6.25 8.86
CA GLY A 133 -10.14 -5.77 10.23
C GLY A 133 -10.70 -4.37 10.27
N TYR A 134 -11.33 -4.01 11.40
CA TYR A 134 -11.85 -2.66 11.63
C TYR A 134 -11.03 -1.91 12.67
N PHE A 135 -10.92 -0.61 12.49
CA PHE A 135 -10.39 0.30 13.52
C PHE A 135 -11.21 0.18 14.81
N ASN A 136 -10.51 0.10 15.95
CA ASN A 136 -11.12 -0.02 17.28
C ASN A 136 -10.40 0.86 18.31
N GLY A 137 -10.13 2.11 17.95
CA GLY A 137 -9.49 3.08 18.81
C GLY A 137 -7.97 3.18 18.63
N HIS A 138 -7.41 4.27 19.16
CA HIS A 138 -5.98 4.62 19.10
C HIS A 138 -5.51 5.15 20.47
N PRO A 139 -5.32 4.28 21.47
CA PRO A 139 -4.98 4.74 22.82
C PRO A 139 -3.59 5.40 22.90
N TRP A 140 -2.74 5.19 21.92
CA TRP A 140 -1.40 5.74 21.88
C TRP A 140 -1.22 6.67 20.68
N HIS A 141 -0.70 7.87 20.95
CA HIS A 141 -0.25 8.84 19.96
C HIS A 141 1.10 9.35 20.47
N GLN A 142 2.16 8.65 20.16
CA GLN A 142 3.49 8.81 20.73
C GLN A 142 4.53 8.04 19.91
N PRO A 143 5.85 8.29 20.14
CA PRO A 143 6.89 7.40 19.62
C PRO A 143 6.72 5.97 20.14
N VAL A 144 6.74 5.01 19.22
CA VAL A 144 6.64 3.57 19.52
C VAL A 144 7.67 2.79 18.73
N THR A 145 7.94 1.56 19.18
CA THR A 145 8.68 0.57 18.39
C THR A 145 7.69 -0.32 17.64
N ILE A 146 7.93 -0.50 16.36
CA ILE A 146 7.18 -1.42 15.50
C ILE A 146 8.10 -2.57 15.13
N GLU A 147 7.65 -3.78 15.39
CA GLU A 147 8.34 -5.01 14.98
C GLU A 147 8.03 -5.36 13.53
N VAL A 148 9.06 -5.75 12.79
CA VAL A 148 8.95 -6.37 11.46
C VAL A 148 8.77 -7.87 11.68
N VAL A 149 7.58 -8.40 11.39
CA VAL A 149 7.22 -9.80 11.69
C VAL A 149 7.96 -10.78 10.78
N ASP A 150 8.16 -10.40 9.53
CA ASP A 150 8.93 -11.19 8.56
C ASP A 150 9.94 -10.28 7.84
N PRO A 151 11.17 -10.16 8.39
CA PRO A 151 12.20 -9.32 7.79
C PRO A 151 12.69 -9.78 6.41
N GLY A 152 12.27 -10.95 5.96
CA GLY A 152 12.57 -11.47 4.62
C GLY A 152 11.50 -11.15 3.58
N ASP A 153 10.37 -10.54 3.98
CA ASP A 153 9.32 -10.16 3.03
C ASP A 153 9.76 -8.94 2.19
N PRO A 154 9.72 -9.02 0.85
CA PRO A 154 10.16 -7.94 -0.04
C PRO A 154 9.46 -6.59 0.18
N LEU A 155 8.29 -6.57 0.82
CA LEU A 155 7.58 -5.33 1.15
C LEU A 155 8.26 -4.54 2.26
N VAL A 156 8.99 -5.22 3.16
CA VAL A 156 9.54 -4.66 4.40
C VAL A 156 10.99 -5.07 4.71
N ASP A 157 11.66 -5.85 3.86
CA ASP A 157 13.01 -6.40 4.07
C ASP A 157 14.09 -5.34 4.35
N PHE A 158 13.89 -4.13 3.86
CA PHE A 158 14.79 -2.99 4.05
C PHE A 158 14.69 -2.34 5.45
N LEU A 159 13.70 -2.73 6.26
CA LEU A 159 13.48 -2.14 7.60
C LEU A 159 14.34 -2.82 8.69
N GLY A 160 14.90 -4.00 8.42
CA GLY A 160 15.53 -4.83 9.44
C GLY A 160 14.46 -5.46 10.36
N ASN A 161 14.75 -5.57 11.66
CA ASN A 161 13.85 -6.25 12.60
C ASN A 161 12.81 -5.33 13.25
N SER A 162 13.04 -4.02 13.24
CA SER A 162 12.13 -3.03 13.84
C SER A 162 12.39 -1.63 13.31
N LEU A 163 11.40 -0.75 13.49
CA LEU A 163 11.52 0.69 13.24
C LEU A 163 10.85 1.47 14.38
N GLN A 164 11.32 2.68 14.61
CA GLN A 164 10.63 3.64 15.49
C GLN A 164 9.84 4.62 14.64
N VAL A 165 8.62 4.93 15.09
CA VAL A 165 7.72 5.90 14.46
C VAL A 165 6.92 6.60 15.55
N GLU A 166 6.57 7.86 15.32
CA GLU A 166 5.55 8.57 16.08
C GLU A 166 4.32 8.73 15.19
N ASP A 167 3.21 8.13 15.62
CA ASP A 167 1.95 8.15 14.88
C ASP A 167 0.77 7.86 15.83
N GLU A 168 -0.43 7.94 15.30
CA GLU A 168 -1.63 7.40 15.94
C GLU A 168 -1.64 5.87 15.80
N ILE A 169 -1.55 5.15 16.93
CA ILE A 169 -1.39 3.71 16.92
C ILE A 169 -2.74 3.03 17.10
N TYR A 170 -3.21 2.42 16.03
CA TYR A 170 -4.51 1.76 15.96
C TYR A 170 -4.54 0.42 16.69
N GLN A 171 -5.67 0.17 17.34
CA GLN A 171 -6.14 -1.16 17.68
C GLN A 171 -7.11 -1.63 16.60
N ILE A 172 -7.09 -2.90 16.28
CA ILE A 172 -7.92 -3.49 15.23
C ILE A 172 -8.86 -4.51 15.87
N SER A 173 -10.17 -4.43 15.58
CA SER A 173 -11.15 -5.46 15.89
C SER A 173 -11.44 -6.34 14.68
N ASP A 174 -12.05 -7.49 14.95
CA ASP A 174 -12.49 -8.45 13.92
C ASP A 174 -11.39 -8.84 12.92
N PHE A 175 -10.14 -8.86 13.41
CA PHE A 175 -8.99 -9.13 12.56
C PHE A 175 -8.93 -10.59 12.12
N ASP A 176 -8.91 -10.80 10.81
CA ASP A 176 -8.82 -12.14 10.21
C ASP A 176 -7.37 -12.62 10.11
N TYR A 177 -6.88 -13.27 11.18
CA TYR A 177 -5.55 -13.88 11.17
C TYR A 177 -5.40 -15.03 10.18
N GLY A 178 -6.47 -15.73 9.87
CA GLY A 178 -6.43 -16.88 8.95
C GLY A 178 -6.22 -16.46 7.51
N GLY A 179 -6.78 -15.31 7.13
CA GLY A 179 -6.71 -14.75 5.78
C GLY A 179 -5.67 -13.65 5.61
N SER A 180 -5.02 -13.19 6.68
CA SER A 180 -4.09 -12.06 6.66
C SER A 180 -2.68 -12.45 7.09
N ARG A 181 -1.67 -11.99 6.35
CA ARG A 181 -0.26 -12.10 6.73
C ARG A 181 0.20 -10.76 7.29
N VAL A 182 0.46 -10.73 8.59
CA VAL A 182 0.97 -9.54 9.30
C VAL A 182 2.42 -9.29 8.89
N LEU A 183 2.74 -8.08 8.51
CA LEU A 183 4.10 -7.60 8.15
C LEU A 183 4.71 -6.76 9.27
N LEU A 184 3.90 -5.88 9.86
CA LEU A 184 4.29 -4.97 10.93
C LEU A 184 3.32 -5.09 12.10
N ARG A 185 3.83 -5.07 13.32
CA ARG A 185 3.03 -5.02 14.54
C ARG A 185 3.66 -4.10 15.58
N LEU A 186 2.85 -3.56 16.47
CA LEU A 186 3.35 -2.80 17.62
C LEU A 186 4.16 -3.72 18.54
N ASP A 187 5.35 -3.25 18.97
CA ASP A 187 6.03 -3.84 20.12
C ASP A 187 5.31 -3.38 21.40
N PRO A 188 4.60 -4.31 22.11
CA PRO A 188 3.85 -3.95 23.30
C PRO A 188 4.75 -3.46 24.44
N GLY A 189 6.05 -3.74 24.38
CA GLY A 189 7.03 -3.22 25.34
C GLY A 189 7.31 -1.72 25.20
N SER A 190 6.90 -1.11 24.07
CA SER A 190 7.11 0.33 23.81
C SER A 190 5.96 1.22 24.29
N VAL A 191 4.89 0.65 24.84
CA VAL A 191 3.67 1.38 25.26
C VAL A 191 3.17 0.94 26.63
N ASP A 192 2.37 1.80 27.28
CA ASP A 192 1.63 1.42 28.50
C ASP A 192 0.35 0.67 28.12
N LEU A 193 0.33 -0.64 28.35
CA LEU A 193 -0.83 -1.51 28.13
C LEU A 193 -1.94 -1.33 29.18
N GLY A 194 -1.66 -0.64 30.29
CA GLY A 194 -2.65 -0.30 31.32
C GLY A 194 -3.45 0.96 31.01
N ARG A 195 -3.09 1.70 29.94
CA ARG A 195 -3.75 2.94 29.57
C ARG A 195 -5.24 2.73 29.26
N THR A 196 -6.07 3.70 29.66
CA THR A 196 -7.49 3.72 29.32
C THR A 196 -7.71 3.65 27.83
N GLY A 197 -8.65 2.82 27.38
CA GLY A 197 -8.95 2.61 25.97
C GLY A 197 -8.16 1.47 25.32
N VAL A 198 -7.23 0.83 26.04
CA VAL A 198 -6.58 -0.40 25.55
C VAL A 198 -7.50 -1.58 25.80
N HIS A 199 -8.01 -2.18 24.70
CA HIS A 199 -8.93 -3.31 24.80
C HIS A 199 -8.60 -4.50 23.88
N GLN A 200 -7.50 -4.42 23.17
CA GLN A 200 -7.13 -5.45 22.18
C GLN A 200 -5.81 -6.13 22.55
N ARG A 201 -5.86 -7.13 23.41
CA ARG A 201 -4.68 -7.92 23.76
C ARG A 201 -4.49 -9.17 22.88
N PHE A 202 -5.54 -9.60 22.18
CA PHE A 202 -5.56 -10.89 21.52
C PHE A 202 -5.04 -10.85 20.08
N TYR A 203 -5.08 -9.70 19.44
CA TYR A 203 -4.72 -9.59 18.02
C TYR A 203 -3.26 -9.17 17.77
N GLY A 204 -2.41 -9.11 18.82
CA GLY A 204 -0.98 -8.80 18.67
C GLY A 204 -0.72 -7.46 17.98
N TRP A 205 -1.69 -6.56 18.00
CA TRP A 205 -1.66 -5.21 17.44
C TRP A 205 -1.05 -5.12 16.04
N PRO A 206 -1.66 -5.76 15.02
CA PRO A 206 -1.20 -5.66 13.65
C PRO A 206 -1.31 -4.22 13.15
N LEU A 207 -0.24 -3.71 12.52
CA LEU A 207 -0.17 -2.36 11.98
C LEU A 207 0.02 -2.33 10.46
N ALA A 208 0.45 -3.44 9.86
CA ALA A 208 0.40 -3.63 8.41
C ALA A 208 0.28 -5.11 8.07
N TRP A 209 -0.49 -5.38 7.02
CA TRP A 209 -0.69 -6.75 6.56
C TRP A 209 -1.00 -6.83 5.06
N THR A 210 -0.84 -8.03 4.53
CA THR A 210 -1.30 -8.40 3.20
C THR A 210 -2.34 -9.50 3.29
N ARG A 211 -3.25 -9.54 2.31
CA ARG A 211 -4.21 -10.63 2.16
C ARG A 211 -4.62 -10.82 0.70
N ARG A 212 -5.34 -11.90 0.44
CA ARG A 212 -5.99 -12.15 -0.84
C ARG A 212 -7.47 -11.87 -0.74
N TYR A 213 -8.03 -11.33 -1.83
CA TYR A 213 -9.46 -11.19 -1.99
C TYR A 213 -9.85 -11.66 -3.41
N GLY A 214 -10.35 -12.88 -3.51
CA GLY A 214 -10.45 -13.55 -4.81
C GLY A 214 -9.08 -13.70 -5.47
N ALA A 215 -8.95 -13.27 -6.71
CA ALA A 215 -7.67 -13.21 -7.41
C ALA A 215 -6.85 -11.95 -7.05
N GLY A 216 -7.43 -10.97 -6.35
CA GLY A 216 -6.81 -9.69 -6.00
C GLY A 216 -5.79 -9.76 -4.87
N ARG A 217 -5.05 -8.68 -4.73
CA ARG A 217 -4.06 -8.46 -3.66
C ARG A 217 -4.44 -7.24 -2.86
N VAL A 218 -4.50 -7.41 -1.55
CA VAL A 218 -4.85 -6.36 -0.60
C VAL A 218 -3.67 -6.11 0.33
N PHE A 219 -3.27 -4.86 0.45
CA PHE A 219 -2.34 -4.38 1.47
C PHE A 219 -3.05 -3.36 2.34
N TYR A 220 -2.75 -3.35 3.62
CA TYR A 220 -3.19 -2.31 4.55
C TYR A 220 -2.03 -1.90 5.47
N THR A 221 -2.01 -0.61 5.83
CA THR A 221 -1.19 -0.07 6.91
C THR A 221 -2.00 0.88 7.79
N ALA A 222 -1.91 0.71 9.11
CA ALA A 222 -2.52 1.60 10.09
C ALA A 222 -1.77 2.93 10.25
N LEU A 223 -0.52 2.98 9.79
CA LEU A 223 0.30 4.20 9.83
C LEU A 223 -0.20 5.22 8.80
N GLY A 224 0.05 6.51 9.08
CA GLY A 224 -0.22 7.59 8.13
C GLY A 224 -1.05 8.74 8.69
N HIS A 225 -1.21 8.87 10.01
CA HIS A 225 -1.85 10.04 10.62
C HIS A 225 -0.93 11.27 10.57
N GLU A 226 0.33 11.11 10.99
CA GLU A 226 1.25 12.21 11.13
C GLU A 226 1.94 12.64 9.83
N PRO A 227 2.14 13.94 9.60
CA PRO A 227 2.93 14.43 8.47
C PRO A 227 4.34 13.87 8.42
N SER A 228 4.98 13.67 9.59
CA SER A 228 6.31 13.09 9.70
C SER A 228 6.40 11.68 9.15
N VAL A 229 5.34 10.89 9.28
CA VAL A 229 5.25 9.54 8.71
C VAL A 229 5.22 9.60 7.18
N TRP A 230 4.44 10.50 6.60
CA TRP A 230 4.41 10.68 5.14
C TRP A 230 5.73 11.20 4.56
N GLN A 231 6.52 11.91 5.37
CA GLN A 231 7.84 12.42 4.99
C GLN A 231 8.97 11.40 5.22
N ASP A 232 8.71 10.30 5.95
CA ASP A 232 9.70 9.26 6.20
C ASP A 232 9.91 8.41 4.93
N ALA A 233 11.14 8.38 4.43
CA ALA A 233 11.50 7.60 3.25
C ALA A 233 11.24 6.09 3.40
N ARG A 234 11.27 5.55 4.62
CA ARG A 234 10.94 4.15 4.91
C ARG A 234 9.45 3.90 4.68
N TYR A 235 8.59 4.77 5.16
CA TYR A 235 7.14 4.68 4.94
C TYR A 235 6.79 4.84 3.46
N GLN A 236 7.39 5.81 2.78
CA GLN A 236 7.23 6.00 1.35
C GLN A 236 7.63 4.75 0.56
N ARG A 237 8.73 4.09 0.94
CA ARG A 237 9.14 2.83 0.33
C ARG A 237 8.16 1.69 0.61
N ILE A 238 7.61 1.58 1.82
CA ILE A 238 6.54 0.62 2.13
C ILE A 238 5.36 0.82 1.17
N LEU A 239 4.89 2.07 1.01
CA LEU A 239 3.76 2.37 0.13
C LEU A 239 4.06 2.07 -1.35
N ALA A 240 5.24 2.44 -1.83
CA ALA A 240 5.66 2.12 -3.19
C ALA A 240 5.69 0.61 -3.44
N ASN A 241 6.33 -0.15 -2.53
CA ASN A 241 6.37 -1.61 -2.60
C ASN A 241 4.98 -2.23 -2.55
N ALA A 242 4.10 -1.73 -1.67
CA ALA A 242 2.71 -2.20 -1.54
C ALA A 242 1.91 -1.97 -2.82
N ILE A 243 2.02 -0.79 -3.43
CA ILE A 243 1.39 -0.48 -4.71
C ILE A 243 1.90 -1.45 -5.79
N LEU A 244 3.22 -1.56 -5.96
CA LEU A 244 3.83 -2.44 -6.96
C LEU A 244 3.41 -3.90 -6.76
N TRP A 245 3.46 -4.39 -5.53
CA TRP A 245 3.03 -5.75 -5.20
C TRP A 245 1.54 -5.95 -5.52
N SER A 246 0.67 -4.99 -5.19
CA SER A 246 -0.77 -5.09 -5.41
C SER A 246 -1.12 -5.21 -6.91
N ILE A 247 -0.37 -4.55 -7.78
CA ILE A 247 -0.54 -4.58 -9.24
C ILE A 247 0.33 -5.63 -9.94
N ARG A 248 0.96 -6.55 -9.16
CA ARG A 248 1.80 -7.65 -9.68
C ARG A 248 3.03 -7.19 -10.47
N ARG A 249 3.59 -6.06 -10.11
CA ARG A 249 4.92 -5.62 -10.53
C ARG A 249 5.91 -5.87 -9.39
N SER A 250 7.15 -6.13 -9.70
CA SER A 250 8.19 -6.29 -8.66
C SER A 250 8.51 -4.94 -8.02
N PRO A 251 8.71 -4.90 -6.69
CA PRO A 251 9.25 -3.75 -6.00
C PRO A 251 10.64 -3.38 -6.49
#